data_f664005eb073fc82d4da3a0a602550fd
#
_entry.id   f664005eb073fc82d4da3a0a602550fd
#
_cell.length_a   1.000
_cell.length_b   1.000
_cell.length_c   1.000
_cell.angle_alpha   90.00
_cell.angle_beta   90.00
_cell.angle_gamma   90.00
#
_symmetry.space_group_name_H-M   'P 1'
#
loop_
_entity.id
_entity.type
_entity.pdbx_description
1 polymer ?
#
loop_
_entity_poly.entity_id
_entity_poly.type
_entity_poly.pdbx_seq_one_letter_code
_entity_poly.pdbx_strand_id
1 'polypeptide(L)'
;LFGNIKDKQFPLLVKIIDACNDLSVQVHPNDEYAGLHENSLGKTECWYVLDCKEDTKMVMGHHAKTKEELVKAIENDDYDQLLNKFDIKKGDFFYIPSGTIHAICKGSLIYEAQQSSDITYRVYDYHRKDKDGNERQLHVKQSIDVTTVPYKPYDLAKQVEETIENGTRKELVSSNYLTLNKYDMTGYNKVKNDKPFQLV
;
A
#
# COMPACT_ATOMS: atom_id res chain seq x y z
N LEU A 1 2.39 -19.29 18.88
CA LEU A 1 3.05 -18.49 17.84
C LEU A 1 2.46 -17.09 17.69
N PHE A 2 1.16 -16.90 17.90
CA PHE A 2 0.47 -15.64 17.62
C PHE A 2 -0.03 -14.90 18.89
N GLY A 3 0.57 -15.19 20.04
CA GLY A 3 0.20 -14.54 21.30
C GLY A 3 -1.28 -14.81 21.68
N ASN A 4 -1.96 -13.77 22.17
CA ASN A 4 -3.35 -13.85 22.62
C ASN A 4 -4.37 -13.41 21.55
N ILE A 5 -4.09 -13.62 20.26
CA ILE A 5 -5.03 -13.31 19.19
C ILE A 5 -6.22 -14.25 19.31
N LYS A 6 -7.42 -13.68 19.47
CA LYS A 6 -8.68 -14.46 19.55
C LYS A 6 -9.22 -14.85 18.18
N ASP A 7 -8.75 -14.18 17.12
CA ASP A 7 -9.21 -14.41 15.75
C ASP A 7 -8.60 -15.69 15.18
N LYS A 8 -9.36 -16.38 14.35
CA LYS A 8 -8.92 -17.62 13.67
C LYS A 8 -7.91 -17.36 12.55
N GLN A 9 -7.80 -16.11 12.08
CA GLN A 9 -6.92 -15.71 10.98
C GLN A 9 -5.87 -14.73 11.51
N PHE A 10 -4.61 -14.93 11.07
CA PHE A 10 -3.55 -13.98 11.35
C PHE A 10 -3.85 -12.64 10.64
N PRO A 11 -3.82 -11.50 11.35
CA PRO A 11 -4.39 -10.25 10.82
C PRO A 11 -3.51 -9.52 9.81
N LEU A 12 -2.25 -9.91 9.66
CA LEU A 12 -1.29 -9.24 8.78
C LEU A 12 -0.76 -10.18 7.70
N LEU A 13 -0.38 -9.59 6.58
CA LEU A 13 0.39 -10.24 5.52
C LEU A 13 1.60 -9.36 5.20
N VAL A 14 2.78 -9.99 5.11
CA VAL A 14 4.03 -9.32 4.76
C VAL A 14 4.58 -9.94 3.49
N LYS A 15 5.06 -9.10 2.57
CA LYS A 15 5.63 -9.52 1.29
C LYS A 15 6.90 -8.73 0.99
N ILE A 16 7.81 -9.36 0.25
CA ILE A 16 8.88 -8.69 -0.48
C ILE A 16 8.52 -8.78 -1.96
N ILE A 17 8.38 -7.64 -2.61
CA ILE A 17 7.96 -7.53 -3.99
C ILE A 17 9.11 -6.97 -4.82
N ASP A 18 9.62 -7.78 -5.74
CA ASP A 18 10.58 -7.38 -6.77
C ASP A 18 9.82 -7.15 -8.09
N ALA A 19 9.59 -5.90 -8.43
CA ALA A 19 8.74 -5.51 -9.55
C ALA A 19 9.52 -5.50 -10.88
N CYS A 20 9.50 -6.62 -11.61
CA CYS A 20 10.07 -6.72 -12.95
C CYS A 20 9.28 -5.93 -14.01
N ASN A 21 8.01 -5.65 -13.77
CA ASN A 21 7.10 -4.87 -14.60
C ASN A 21 6.23 -3.97 -13.73
N ASP A 22 5.59 -2.96 -14.35
CA ASP A 22 4.58 -2.17 -13.63
C ASP A 22 3.43 -3.07 -13.18
N LEU A 23 3.07 -3.00 -11.91
CA LEU A 23 1.87 -3.64 -11.41
C LEU A 23 0.64 -2.81 -11.84
N SER A 24 -0.53 -3.45 -11.90
CA SER A 24 -1.76 -2.72 -12.21
C SER A 24 -2.00 -1.58 -11.21
N VAL A 25 -2.58 -0.49 -11.67
CA VAL A 25 -3.12 0.54 -10.80
C VAL A 25 -4.34 -0.01 -10.10
N GLN A 26 -4.37 0.11 -8.79
CA GLN A 26 -5.36 -0.55 -7.93
C GLN A 26 -5.79 0.33 -6.77
N VAL A 27 -6.91 -0.04 -6.18
CA VAL A 27 -7.42 0.52 -4.92
C VAL A 27 -8.03 -0.59 -4.09
N HIS A 28 -7.96 -0.45 -2.77
CA HIS A 28 -8.49 -1.44 -1.83
C HIS A 28 -9.64 -0.87 -1.02
N PRO A 29 -10.66 -1.69 -0.69
CA PRO A 29 -11.76 -1.28 0.17
C PRO A 29 -11.33 -1.19 1.65
N ASN A 30 -12.12 -0.48 2.45
CA ASN A 30 -12.07 -0.56 3.91
C ASN A 30 -12.79 -1.81 4.43
N ASP A 31 -12.72 -2.07 5.74
CA ASP A 31 -13.34 -3.24 6.37
C ASP A 31 -14.86 -3.30 6.19
N GLU A 32 -15.54 -2.15 6.21
CA GLU A 32 -16.98 -2.07 6.05
C GLU A 32 -17.41 -2.51 4.65
N TYR A 33 -16.82 -1.91 3.62
CA TYR A 33 -17.12 -2.25 2.23
C TYR A 33 -16.75 -3.70 1.91
N ALA A 34 -15.55 -4.13 2.34
CA ALA A 34 -15.08 -5.50 2.13
C ALA A 34 -15.96 -6.53 2.85
N GLY A 35 -16.40 -6.23 4.07
CA GLY A 35 -17.34 -7.08 4.82
C GLY A 35 -18.67 -7.25 4.13
N LEU A 36 -19.22 -6.15 3.57
CA LEU A 36 -20.52 -6.18 2.89
C LEU A 36 -20.50 -6.84 1.51
N HIS A 37 -19.42 -6.66 0.75
CA HIS A 37 -19.39 -7.05 -0.66
C HIS A 37 -18.54 -8.30 -0.95
N GLU A 38 -17.53 -8.58 -0.09
CA GLU A 38 -16.54 -9.63 -0.35
C GLU A 38 -16.44 -10.65 0.80
N ASN A 39 -17.19 -10.43 1.90
CA ASN A 39 -17.10 -11.23 3.13
C ASN A 39 -15.64 -11.38 3.63
N SER A 40 -14.89 -10.29 3.62
CA SER A 40 -13.46 -10.23 3.93
C SER A 40 -13.10 -8.96 4.71
N LEU A 41 -11.83 -8.88 5.12
CA LEU A 41 -11.24 -7.68 5.66
C LEU A 41 -10.96 -6.67 4.54
N GLY A 42 -10.93 -5.39 4.89
CA GLY A 42 -10.37 -4.36 4.05
C GLY A 42 -8.85 -4.53 3.89
N LYS A 43 -8.23 -3.63 3.14
CA LYS A 43 -6.79 -3.72 2.89
C LYS A 43 -6.15 -2.34 3.00
N THR A 44 -5.72 -2.02 4.21
CA THR A 44 -4.78 -0.94 4.48
C THR A 44 -3.38 -1.54 4.50
N GLU A 45 -2.43 -0.85 3.87
CA GLU A 45 -1.07 -1.34 3.71
C GLU A 45 -0.03 -0.24 3.87
N CYS A 46 1.22 -0.62 3.94
CA CYS A 46 2.35 0.29 3.88
C CYS A 46 3.49 -0.35 3.10
N TRP A 47 4.28 0.51 2.44
CA TRP A 47 5.43 0.12 1.65
C TRP A 47 6.69 0.82 2.15
N TYR A 48 7.76 0.06 2.25
CA TYR A 48 9.10 0.59 2.45
C TYR A 48 9.96 0.20 1.25
N VAL A 49 10.60 1.18 0.61
CA VAL A 49 11.47 0.95 -0.54
C VAL A 49 12.79 0.38 -0.06
N LEU A 50 12.98 -0.93 -0.22
CA LEU A 50 14.22 -1.63 0.12
C LEU A 50 15.34 -1.27 -0.84
N ASP A 51 14.99 -1.17 -2.13
CA ASP A 51 15.87 -0.75 -3.20
C ASP A 51 15.06 -0.34 -4.44
N CYS A 52 15.65 0.42 -5.35
CA CYS A 52 15.03 0.74 -6.63
C CYS A 52 16.11 1.09 -7.67
N LYS A 53 15.76 0.92 -8.95
CA LYS A 53 16.59 1.40 -10.05
C LYS A 53 16.51 2.92 -10.15
N GLU A 54 17.47 3.52 -10.83
CA GLU A 54 17.44 4.95 -11.19
C GLU A 54 16.15 5.25 -11.98
N ASP A 55 15.57 6.43 -11.79
CA ASP A 55 14.35 6.92 -12.42
C ASP A 55 13.08 6.06 -12.19
N THR A 56 13.11 5.17 -11.20
CA THR A 56 11.94 4.37 -10.83
C THR A 56 10.85 5.26 -10.28
N LYS A 57 9.63 5.07 -10.78
CA LYS A 57 8.44 5.81 -10.36
C LYS A 57 7.56 5.00 -9.40
N MET A 58 6.63 5.70 -8.78
CA MET A 58 5.53 5.15 -7.97
C MET A 58 4.25 5.90 -8.31
N VAL A 59 3.13 5.19 -8.30
CA VAL A 59 1.80 5.83 -8.35
C VAL A 59 1.23 5.86 -6.95
N MET A 60 0.86 7.05 -6.45
CA MET A 60 0.22 7.21 -5.15
C MET A 60 -0.79 8.36 -5.19
N GLY A 61 -2.08 8.00 -5.18
CA GLY A 61 -3.17 8.94 -5.28
C GLY A 61 -3.47 9.41 -6.70
N HIS A 62 -4.29 10.43 -6.77
CA HIS A 62 -4.82 10.98 -8.01
C HIS A 62 -5.07 12.49 -7.91
N HIS A 63 -5.26 13.16 -9.03
CA HIS A 63 -5.45 14.61 -9.11
C HIS A 63 -6.92 15.06 -9.07
N ALA A 64 -7.89 14.14 -9.23
CA ALA A 64 -9.32 14.46 -9.19
C ALA A 64 -9.72 15.10 -7.85
N LYS A 65 -10.49 16.17 -7.92
CA LYS A 65 -10.99 16.92 -6.75
C LYS A 65 -12.39 16.51 -6.35
N THR A 66 -13.16 15.98 -7.30
CA THR A 66 -14.52 15.47 -7.07
C THR A 66 -14.66 14.06 -7.62
N LYS A 67 -15.75 13.39 -7.21
CA LYS A 67 -16.05 12.04 -7.68
C LYS A 67 -16.35 12.04 -9.17
N GLU A 68 -17.01 13.08 -9.66
CA GLU A 68 -17.36 13.27 -11.08
C GLU A 68 -16.10 13.41 -11.93
N GLU A 69 -15.09 14.14 -11.46
CA GLU A 69 -13.79 14.25 -12.15
C GLU A 69 -13.08 12.89 -12.20
N LEU A 70 -13.10 12.11 -11.11
CA LEU A 70 -12.54 10.77 -11.09
C LEU A 70 -13.24 9.86 -12.11
N VAL A 71 -14.56 9.83 -12.10
CA VAL A 71 -15.37 9.02 -13.02
C VAL A 71 -15.06 9.40 -14.47
N LYS A 72 -15.10 10.69 -14.78
CA LYS A 72 -14.84 11.20 -16.14
C LYS A 72 -13.44 10.82 -16.63
N ALA A 73 -12.43 10.94 -15.78
CA ALA A 73 -11.05 10.57 -16.14
C ALA A 73 -10.92 9.07 -16.44
N ILE A 74 -11.53 8.21 -15.63
CA ILE A 74 -11.54 6.76 -15.84
C ILE A 74 -12.31 6.39 -17.13
N GLU A 75 -13.49 6.96 -17.36
CA GLU A 75 -14.31 6.70 -18.55
C GLU A 75 -13.64 7.17 -19.85
N ASN A 76 -12.84 8.22 -19.79
CA ASN A 76 -12.10 8.74 -20.94
C ASN A 76 -10.69 8.11 -21.09
N ASP A 77 -10.33 7.12 -20.27
CA ASP A 77 -9.00 6.50 -20.26
C ASP A 77 -7.85 7.50 -20.03
N ASP A 78 -8.11 8.59 -19.30
CA ASP A 78 -7.17 9.69 -19.08
C ASP A 78 -6.32 9.47 -17.84
N TYR A 79 -5.69 8.30 -17.75
CA TYR A 79 -4.90 7.90 -16.59
C TYR A 79 -3.61 8.72 -16.43
N ASP A 80 -3.04 9.22 -17.52
CA ASP A 80 -1.81 10.03 -17.44
C ASP A 80 -2.05 11.37 -16.75
N GLN A 81 -3.24 11.98 -16.91
CA GLN A 81 -3.64 13.19 -16.20
C GLN A 81 -4.20 12.89 -14.80
N LEU A 82 -4.81 11.72 -14.64
CA LEU A 82 -5.45 11.35 -13.38
C LEU A 82 -4.44 10.96 -12.31
N LEU A 83 -3.44 10.14 -12.65
CA LEU A 83 -2.59 9.47 -11.68
C LEU A 83 -1.45 10.37 -11.20
N ASN A 84 -1.26 10.43 -9.88
CA ASN A 84 -0.11 11.09 -9.29
C ASN A 84 1.10 10.16 -9.32
N LYS A 85 2.05 10.43 -10.24
CA LYS A 85 3.30 9.68 -10.43
C LYS A 85 4.49 10.52 -9.98
N PHE A 86 5.42 9.94 -9.25
CA PHE A 86 6.64 10.62 -8.78
C PHE A 86 7.81 9.64 -8.63
N ASP A 87 9.02 10.21 -8.57
CA ASP A 87 10.25 9.43 -8.40
C ASP A 87 10.37 8.92 -6.96
N ILE A 88 10.90 7.73 -6.81
CA ILE A 88 11.19 7.12 -5.51
C ILE A 88 12.68 6.82 -5.36
N LYS A 89 13.10 6.66 -4.11
CA LYS A 89 14.45 6.22 -3.75
C LYS A 89 14.42 5.22 -2.61
N LYS A 90 15.49 4.46 -2.48
CA LYS A 90 15.71 3.59 -1.33
C LYS A 90 15.50 4.34 -0.02
N GLY A 91 14.73 3.74 0.88
CA GLY A 91 14.41 4.29 2.18
C GLY A 91 13.11 5.10 2.23
N ASP A 92 12.47 5.37 1.09
CA ASP A 92 11.15 6.00 1.06
C ASP A 92 10.10 5.08 1.70
N PHE A 93 9.13 5.71 2.35
CA PHE A 93 8.04 5.03 3.04
C PHE A 93 6.70 5.60 2.63
N PHE A 94 5.73 4.72 2.42
CA PHE A 94 4.37 5.06 2.03
C PHE A 94 3.37 4.35 2.93
N TYR A 95 2.48 5.10 3.57
CA TYR A 95 1.29 4.55 4.21
C TYR A 95 0.11 4.70 3.25
N ILE A 96 -0.60 3.62 3.01
CA ILE A 96 -1.62 3.48 1.98
C ILE A 96 -2.93 3.07 2.65
N PRO A 97 -3.70 4.03 3.19
CA PRO A 97 -5.04 3.74 3.68
C PRO A 97 -5.91 3.15 2.58
N SER A 98 -6.84 2.29 2.94
CA SER A 98 -7.93 1.88 2.04
C SER A 98 -8.55 3.10 1.35
N GLY A 99 -8.96 2.93 0.08
CA GLY A 99 -9.46 4.03 -0.76
C GLY A 99 -8.38 4.84 -1.48
N THR A 100 -7.10 4.54 -1.28
CA THR A 100 -6.00 5.20 -2.00
C THR A 100 -5.70 4.47 -3.31
N ILE A 101 -5.76 5.16 -4.44
CA ILE A 101 -5.27 4.62 -5.73
C ILE A 101 -3.75 4.56 -5.69
N HIS A 102 -3.16 3.42 -6.06
CA HIS A 102 -1.70 3.23 -6.03
C HIS A 102 -1.23 2.15 -7.00
N ALA A 103 0.07 2.17 -7.34
CA ALA A 103 0.74 1.09 -8.08
C ALA A 103 2.23 1.08 -7.82
N ILE A 104 2.80 -0.12 -7.69
CA ILE A 104 4.23 -0.36 -7.71
C ILE A 104 4.68 -0.38 -9.17
N CYS A 105 5.66 0.46 -9.51
CA CYS A 105 6.22 0.49 -10.85
C CYS A 105 7.49 -0.37 -10.96
N LYS A 106 7.81 -0.75 -12.19
CA LYS A 106 8.97 -1.55 -12.55
C LYS A 106 10.27 -0.99 -11.96
N GLY A 107 11.11 -1.89 -11.46
CA GLY A 107 12.42 -1.55 -10.91
C GLY A 107 12.43 -1.29 -9.41
N SER A 108 11.29 -1.45 -8.73
CA SER A 108 11.16 -1.32 -7.28
C SER A 108 11.37 -2.66 -6.58
N LEU A 109 12.08 -2.65 -5.45
CA LEU A 109 12.09 -3.72 -4.44
C LEU A 109 11.42 -3.20 -3.18
N ILE A 110 10.24 -3.73 -2.86
CA ILE A 110 9.35 -3.19 -1.82
C ILE A 110 9.15 -4.22 -0.71
N TYR A 111 9.28 -3.77 0.54
CA TYR A 111 8.70 -4.44 1.69
C TYR A 111 7.27 -3.93 1.86
N GLU A 112 6.30 -4.82 1.74
CA GLU A 112 4.88 -4.53 1.94
C GLU A 112 4.39 -5.19 3.23
N ALA A 113 3.75 -4.41 4.09
CA ALA A 113 2.99 -4.93 5.23
C ALA A 113 1.54 -4.44 5.12
N GLN A 114 0.58 -5.37 5.22
CA GLN A 114 -0.83 -5.12 4.96
C GLN A 114 -1.75 -5.89 5.91
N GLN A 115 -3.02 -5.48 6.00
CA GLN A 115 -4.06 -6.36 6.52
C GLN A 115 -4.09 -7.68 5.73
N SER A 116 -4.45 -8.79 6.38
CA SER A 116 -4.53 -10.12 5.74
C SER A 116 -5.75 -10.21 4.83
N SER A 117 -5.67 -9.55 3.68
CA SER A 117 -6.70 -9.47 2.65
C SER A 117 -6.08 -9.51 1.26
N ASP A 118 -6.72 -10.22 0.34
CA ASP A 118 -6.30 -10.33 -1.07
C ASP A 118 -7.16 -9.47 -2.02
N ILE A 119 -8.11 -8.69 -1.46
CA ILE A 119 -9.03 -7.91 -2.27
C ILE A 119 -8.28 -6.79 -2.99
N THR A 120 -8.42 -6.79 -4.31
CA THR A 120 -7.81 -5.80 -5.17
C THR A 120 -8.80 -5.38 -6.25
N TYR A 121 -9.18 -4.10 -6.24
CA TYR A 121 -9.95 -3.52 -7.35
C TYR A 121 -8.99 -2.89 -8.33
N ARG A 122 -8.89 -3.50 -9.51
CA ARG A 122 -8.02 -3.03 -10.59
C ARG A 122 -8.69 -1.87 -11.30
N VAL A 123 -8.02 -0.70 -11.24
CA VAL A 123 -8.46 0.55 -11.87
C VAL A 123 -7.99 0.60 -13.32
N TYR A 124 -6.72 0.23 -13.55
CA TYR A 124 -6.06 0.29 -14.84
C TYR A 124 -4.96 -0.75 -14.95
N ASP A 125 -4.76 -1.31 -16.13
CA ASP A 125 -3.74 -2.33 -16.39
C ASP A 125 -2.94 -2.08 -17.67
N TYR A 126 -2.82 -0.83 -18.09
CA TYR A 126 -2.02 -0.42 -19.25
C TYR A 126 -2.44 -1.10 -20.56
N HIS A 127 -3.69 -1.53 -20.68
CA HIS A 127 -4.21 -2.31 -21.82
C HIS A 127 -3.39 -3.55 -22.15
N ARG A 128 -2.73 -4.12 -21.13
CA ARG A 128 -1.90 -5.32 -21.30
C ARG A 128 -2.77 -6.53 -21.63
N LYS A 129 -2.31 -7.27 -22.61
CA LYS A 129 -2.96 -8.51 -23.05
C LYS A 129 -2.14 -9.72 -22.63
N ASP A 130 -2.83 -10.79 -22.30
CA ASP A 130 -2.22 -12.09 -22.08
C ASP A 130 -1.83 -12.74 -23.44
N LYS A 131 -1.28 -13.96 -23.38
CA LYS A 131 -0.88 -14.72 -24.59
C LYS A 131 -2.04 -15.03 -25.54
N ASP A 132 -3.26 -14.98 -25.05
CA ASP A 132 -4.48 -15.27 -25.80
C ASP A 132 -5.16 -13.98 -26.32
N GLY A 133 -4.53 -12.82 -26.06
CA GLY A 133 -5.00 -11.51 -26.51
C GLY A 133 -6.05 -10.86 -25.61
N ASN A 134 -6.32 -11.41 -24.42
CA ASN A 134 -7.31 -10.90 -23.50
C ASN A 134 -6.70 -9.91 -22.50
N GLU A 135 -7.43 -8.84 -22.20
CA GLU A 135 -7.09 -7.92 -21.11
C GLU A 135 -7.60 -8.48 -19.78
N ARG A 136 -6.87 -8.18 -18.67
CA ARG A 136 -7.35 -8.52 -17.34
C ARG A 136 -8.57 -7.69 -16.99
N GLN A 137 -9.52 -8.31 -16.31
CA GLN A 137 -10.74 -7.63 -15.85
C GLN A 137 -10.40 -6.41 -15.00
N LEU A 138 -11.00 -5.27 -15.32
CA LEU A 138 -11.02 -4.08 -14.49
C LEU A 138 -12.25 -4.09 -13.57
N HIS A 139 -12.11 -3.49 -12.40
CA HIS A 139 -13.15 -3.39 -11.37
C HIS A 139 -13.58 -1.92 -11.22
N VAL A 140 -13.95 -1.30 -12.36
CA VAL A 140 -14.18 0.15 -12.46
C VAL A 140 -15.22 0.64 -11.44
N LYS A 141 -16.37 -0.03 -11.36
CA LYS A 141 -17.43 0.36 -10.42
C LYS A 141 -16.95 0.32 -8.97
N GLN A 142 -16.41 -0.81 -8.53
CA GLN A 142 -15.90 -0.98 -7.17
C GLN A 142 -14.75 0.02 -6.89
N SER A 143 -13.87 0.25 -7.86
CA SER A 143 -12.79 1.23 -7.74
C SER A 143 -13.33 2.64 -7.50
N ILE A 144 -14.33 3.04 -8.28
CA ILE A 144 -15.00 4.33 -8.09
C ILE A 144 -15.67 4.39 -6.72
N ASP A 145 -16.38 3.35 -6.31
CA ASP A 145 -17.11 3.32 -5.03
C ASP A 145 -16.16 3.57 -3.85
N VAL A 146 -15.01 2.88 -3.80
CA VAL A 146 -14.12 2.89 -2.64
C VAL A 146 -13.04 3.99 -2.68
N THR A 147 -12.76 4.60 -3.83
CA THR A 147 -11.71 5.62 -3.93
C THR A 147 -12.05 6.87 -3.13
N THR A 148 -11.13 7.29 -2.26
CA THR A 148 -11.22 8.53 -1.50
C THR A 148 -10.91 9.72 -2.39
N VAL A 149 -11.83 10.67 -2.49
CA VAL A 149 -11.72 11.91 -3.29
C VAL A 149 -12.02 13.12 -2.40
N PRO A 150 -11.19 14.16 -2.42
CA PRO A 150 -9.87 14.22 -3.04
C PRO A 150 -8.85 13.35 -2.33
N TYR A 151 -7.78 12.92 -3.04
CA TYR A 151 -6.66 12.25 -2.43
C TYR A 151 -5.94 13.17 -1.43
N LYS A 152 -5.55 12.60 -0.29
CA LYS A 152 -4.75 13.28 0.73
C LYS A 152 -3.54 12.41 1.06
N PRO A 153 -2.31 12.89 0.84
CA PRO A 153 -1.11 12.16 1.22
C PRO A 153 -1.03 11.98 2.74
N TYR A 154 -0.41 10.89 3.16
CA TYR A 154 -0.08 10.66 4.57
C TYR A 154 0.98 11.66 5.03
N ASP A 155 0.78 12.20 6.23
CA ASP A 155 1.72 13.15 6.83
C ASP A 155 2.90 12.41 7.46
N LEU A 156 4.05 12.45 6.78
CA LEU A 156 5.29 11.82 7.24
C LEU A 156 5.94 12.56 8.44
N ALA A 157 5.51 13.78 8.75
CA ALA A 157 6.00 14.51 9.94
C ALA A 157 5.58 13.82 11.26
N LYS A 158 4.66 12.88 11.20
CA LYS A 158 4.28 12.03 12.35
C LYS A 158 5.28 10.93 12.68
N GLN A 159 6.29 10.70 11.83
CA GLN A 159 7.33 9.71 12.10
C GLN A 159 8.21 10.18 13.27
N VAL A 160 8.43 9.29 14.22
CA VAL A 160 9.28 9.56 15.40
C VAL A 160 10.53 8.69 15.29
N GLU A 161 11.69 9.33 15.40
CA GLU A 161 12.98 8.65 15.48
C GLU A 161 13.60 8.86 16.85
N GLU A 162 14.10 7.80 17.46
CA GLU A 162 14.76 7.81 18.76
C GLU A 162 16.09 7.06 18.72
N THR A 163 17.06 7.54 19.49
CA THR A 163 18.32 6.83 19.73
C THR A 163 18.08 5.75 20.77
N ILE A 164 18.54 4.53 20.50
CA ILE A 164 18.53 3.39 21.40
C ILE A 164 19.97 2.98 21.75
N GLU A 165 20.16 2.04 22.66
CA GLU A 165 21.51 1.68 23.18
C GLU A 165 22.54 1.42 22.07
N ASN A 166 22.19 0.63 21.04
CA ASN A 166 23.09 0.31 19.93
C ASN A 166 22.37 0.58 18.59
N GLY A 167 22.04 1.84 18.31
CA GLY A 167 21.44 2.21 17.04
C GLY A 167 20.32 3.23 17.14
N THR A 168 19.40 3.19 16.17
CA THR A 168 18.20 4.03 16.15
C THR A 168 16.95 3.18 15.90
N ARG A 169 15.83 3.65 16.40
CA ARG A 169 14.48 3.16 16.07
C ARG A 169 13.68 4.30 15.46
N LYS A 170 13.05 4.04 14.33
CA LYS A 170 12.13 4.97 13.70
C LYS A 170 10.75 4.33 13.58
N GLU A 171 9.74 4.93 14.23
CA GLU A 171 8.36 4.56 14.00
C GLU A 171 7.92 5.16 12.66
N LEU A 172 7.73 4.31 11.66
CA LEU A 172 7.32 4.73 10.30
C LEU A 172 5.83 5.00 10.23
N VAL A 173 5.03 4.19 10.90
CA VAL A 173 3.58 4.37 11.04
C VAL A 173 3.07 3.65 12.29
N SER A 174 2.07 4.23 12.92
CA SER A 174 1.21 3.57 13.92
C SER A 174 -0.25 3.86 13.57
N SER A 175 -1.02 2.79 13.33
CA SER A 175 -2.42 2.85 12.91
C SER A 175 -3.26 1.84 13.71
N ASN A 176 -4.57 1.82 13.44
CA ASN A 176 -5.46 0.82 14.04
C ASN A 176 -5.16 -0.60 13.58
N TYR A 177 -4.45 -0.78 12.45
CA TYR A 177 -4.21 -2.07 11.82
C TYR A 177 -2.82 -2.62 12.11
N LEU A 178 -1.80 -1.76 12.07
CA LEU A 178 -0.41 -2.15 12.27
C LEU A 178 0.45 -0.98 12.77
N THR A 179 1.53 -1.33 13.43
CA THR A 179 2.65 -0.43 13.73
C THR A 179 3.89 -0.96 13.04
N LEU A 180 4.56 -0.14 12.23
CA LEU A 180 5.82 -0.48 11.58
C LEU A 180 6.95 0.35 12.15
N ASN A 181 7.98 -0.32 12.63
CA ASN A 181 9.21 0.29 13.13
C ASN A 181 10.40 -0.16 12.27
N LYS A 182 11.27 0.78 11.94
CA LYS A 182 12.58 0.51 11.37
C LYS A 182 13.64 0.61 12.48
N TYR A 183 14.55 -0.35 12.52
CA TYR A 183 15.70 -0.35 13.41
C TYR A 183 16.98 -0.34 12.59
N ASP A 184 17.87 0.60 12.86
CA ASP A 184 19.23 0.61 12.35
C ASP A 184 20.16 0.25 13.53
N MET A 185 20.68 -0.99 13.53
CA MET A 185 21.38 -1.55 14.68
C MET A 185 22.88 -1.71 14.40
N THR A 186 23.69 -1.29 15.36
CA THR A 186 25.16 -1.46 15.35
C THR A 186 25.63 -2.51 16.36
N GLY A 187 24.71 -3.14 17.09
CA GLY A 187 25.00 -4.14 18.12
C GLY A 187 23.73 -4.80 18.62
N TYR A 188 23.86 -5.55 19.72
CA TYR A 188 22.73 -6.22 20.35
C TYR A 188 21.80 -5.19 21.01
N ASN A 189 20.50 -5.34 20.77
CA ASN A 189 19.45 -4.60 21.45
C ASN A 189 18.36 -5.55 21.94
N LYS A 190 17.71 -5.18 23.04
CA LYS A 190 16.54 -5.87 23.56
C LYS A 190 15.30 -5.03 23.28
N VAL A 191 14.48 -5.48 22.34
CA VAL A 191 13.19 -4.83 22.02
C VAL A 191 12.11 -5.48 22.87
N LYS A 192 11.44 -4.66 23.69
CA LYS A 192 10.27 -5.11 24.45
C LYS A 192 9.03 -4.98 23.57
N ASN A 193 8.29 -6.07 23.42
CA ASN A 193 7.01 -6.09 22.73
C ASN A 193 5.86 -6.15 23.73
N ASP A 194 4.96 -5.18 23.68
CA ASP A 194 3.72 -5.10 24.48
C ASP A 194 2.47 -5.48 23.67
N LYS A 195 2.65 -5.80 22.38
CA LYS A 195 1.58 -6.20 21.47
C LYS A 195 1.36 -7.71 21.49
N PRO A 196 0.21 -8.21 21.00
CA PRO A 196 -0.07 -9.64 20.94
C PRO A 196 0.99 -10.45 20.19
N PHE A 197 1.61 -9.85 19.17
CA PHE A 197 2.71 -10.46 18.38
C PHE A 197 3.59 -9.38 17.75
N GLN A 198 4.74 -9.81 17.25
CA GLN A 198 5.68 -9.00 16.48
C GLN A 198 6.28 -9.87 15.37
N LEU A 199 6.37 -9.29 14.17
CA LEU A 199 7.14 -9.84 13.04
C LEU A 199 8.47 -9.08 12.97
N VAL A 200 9.59 -9.80 12.83
CA VAL A 200 10.96 -9.25 12.75
C VAL A 200 11.65 -9.80 11.51
#